data_9e0775fb967beb3f09532ecbc845aa00
#
_entry.id   9e0775fb967beb3f09532ecbc845aa00
#
_cell.length_a   1.000
_cell.length_b   1.000
_cell.length_c   1.000
_cell.angle_alpha   90.00
_cell.angle_beta   90.00
_cell.angle_gamma   90.00
#
_symmetry.space_group_name_H-M   'P 1'
#
loop_
_entity.id
_entity.type
_entity.pdbx_description
1 polymer ?
#
loop_
_entity_poly.entity_id
_entity_poly.type
_entity_poly.pdbx_seq_one_letter_code
_entity_poly.pdbx_strand_id
1 'polypeptide(L)'
;MTWEGRGQRVIVRALAADDLPELRTAALASVERVSVWGPAGTEGLDTLVDDQGTSRLTFLVHTTDAAAIDGAPHRLAARINLNGIVGGRASWATLGYDAFDPYAGRGLLREGLALLLDHVFTPEPDGLGLHRLEAGVQPANDRSILLLRSLGFAREGFSPRLLSVPTAGEGTDAWRDHERFALLADDWRGAAHVDQIAFKPTPTRRIVCLVNGIPGAGKTTLATRLAAELGLPLLRKDSVKEAFADALAGADDLTDHTRQRSTGVGAMEAIWALLAESPCGAIVETWAPPSRDRTFVEAGLRRAGLDPTRVPEVFCAVPVSVARERYAVRAASGQRHTVHRTVSDEEWQWVAEHGIPLGLGPTLRVDTSRPVSDREVARIAVQIAASGGAQR
;
A
#
# COMPACT_ATOMS: atom_id res chain seq x y z
N MET A 1 2.93 -25.76 -26.94
CA MET A 1 1.72 -25.59 -26.11
C MET A 1 0.74 -24.72 -26.87
N THR A 2 -0.47 -25.20 -27.16
CA THR A 2 -1.44 -24.51 -28.05
C THR A 2 -2.66 -23.98 -27.25
N TRP A 3 -2.42 -23.45 -26.05
CA TRP A 3 -3.50 -22.83 -25.28
C TRP A 3 -3.83 -21.43 -25.80
N GLU A 4 -5.11 -21.14 -25.95
CA GLU A 4 -5.66 -19.84 -26.25
C GLU A 4 -6.84 -19.54 -25.32
N GLY A 5 -6.76 -18.40 -24.59
CA GLY A 5 -7.86 -17.86 -23.81
C GLY A 5 -8.54 -16.71 -24.54
N ARG A 6 -9.86 -16.70 -24.64
CA ARG A 6 -10.64 -15.67 -25.33
C ARG A 6 -11.60 -14.99 -24.34
N GLY A 7 -11.42 -13.67 -24.19
CA GLY A 7 -12.30 -12.77 -23.44
C GLY A 7 -13.18 -11.94 -24.37
N GLN A 8 -13.82 -10.94 -23.81
CA GLN A 8 -14.66 -10.00 -24.58
C GLN A 8 -13.82 -9.07 -25.47
N ARG A 9 -12.71 -8.58 -24.93
CA ARG A 9 -11.87 -7.54 -25.55
C ARG A 9 -10.47 -8.03 -25.91
N VAL A 10 -10.06 -9.20 -25.40
CA VAL A 10 -8.72 -9.74 -25.59
C VAL A 10 -8.69 -11.21 -25.94
N ILE A 11 -7.61 -11.60 -26.63
CA ILE A 11 -7.22 -13.01 -26.86
C ILE A 11 -5.84 -13.16 -26.25
N VAL A 12 -5.65 -14.20 -25.44
CA VAL A 12 -4.35 -14.53 -24.81
C VAL A 12 -3.85 -15.84 -25.35
N ARG A 13 -2.64 -15.86 -25.85
CA ARG A 13 -2.00 -17.08 -26.34
C ARG A 13 -0.50 -17.08 -26.12
N ALA A 14 0.12 -18.24 -26.19
CA ALA A 14 1.58 -18.34 -26.09
C ALA A 14 2.26 -17.60 -27.25
N LEU A 15 3.41 -17.00 -26.94
CA LEU A 15 4.27 -16.34 -27.93
C LEU A 15 4.77 -17.37 -28.97
N ALA A 16 4.70 -17.00 -30.24
CA ALA A 16 5.29 -17.73 -31.36
C ALA A 16 6.31 -16.86 -32.10
N ALA A 17 7.17 -17.49 -32.92
CA ALA A 17 8.21 -16.76 -33.66
C ALA A 17 7.62 -15.67 -34.59
N ASP A 18 6.47 -15.94 -35.21
CA ASP A 18 5.79 -15.01 -36.11
C ASP A 18 5.26 -13.75 -35.40
N ASP A 19 5.22 -13.73 -34.07
CA ASP A 19 4.78 -12.57 -33.30
C ASP A 19 5.89 -11.52 -33.07
N LEU A 20 7.15 -11.89 -33.27
CA LEU A 20 8.28 -11.02 -32.98
C LEU A 20 8.23 -9.64 -33.67
N PRO A 21 7.82 -9.52 -34.94
CA PRO A 21 7.72 -8.20 -35.61
C PRO A 21 6.70 -7.28 -34.90
N GLU A 22 5.52 -7.80 -34.57
CA GLU A 22 4.48 -7.04 -33.86
C GLU A 22 4.92 -6.70 -32.43
N LEU A 23 5.53 -7.66 -31.71
CA LEU A 23 6.05 -7.46 -30.35
C LEU A 23 7.13 -6.37 -30.32
N ARG A 24 8.03 -6.33 -31.31
CA ARG A 24 9.04 -5.26 -31.45
C ARG A 24 8.39 -3.90 -31.66
N THR A 25 7.37 -3.83 -32.53
CA THR A 25 6.62 -2.58 -32.76
C THR A 25 5.95 -2.08 -31.48
N ALA A 26 5.29 -2.96 -30.76
CA ALA A 26 4.62 -2.64 -29.49
C ALA A 26 5.61 -2.22 -28.39
N ALA A 27 6.74 -2.92 -28.28
CA ALA A 27 7.79 -2.60 -27.33
C ALA A 27 8.41 -1.23 -27.58
N LEU A 28 8.71 -0.89 -28.83
CA LEU A 28 9.26 0.41 -29.22
C LEU A 28 8.26 1.55 -28.94
N ALA A 29 6.98 1.35 -29.23
CA ALA A 29 5.93 2.34 -28.93
C ALA A 29 5.77 2.62 -27.43
N SER A 30 6.30 1.76 -26.56
CA SER A 30 6.09 1.79 -25.12
C SER A 30 7.36 2.05 -24.31
N VAL A 31 8.48 2.35 -24.93
CA VAL A 31 9.80 2.50 -24.27
C VAL A 31 9.75 3.49 -23.11
N GLU A 32 9.21 4.69 -23.33
CA GLU A 32 9.18 5.74 -22.30
C GLU A 32 8.44 5.30 -21.02
N ARG A 33 7.39 4.51 -21.17
CA ARG A 33 6.57 4.06 -20.05
C ARG A 33 7.13 2.83 -19.34
N VAL A 34 7.72 1.89 -20.08
CA VAL A 34 8.23 0.63 -19.55
C VAL A 34 9.61 0.81 -18.91
N SER A 35 10.47 1.65 -19.51
CA SER A 35 11.85 1.88 -19.05
C SER A 35 11.97 2.40 -17.59
N VAL A 36 10.90 2.99 -17.08
CA VAL A 36 10.85 3.43 -15.66
C VAL A 36 10.90 2.26 -14.68
N TRP A 37 10.37 1.09 -15.11
CA TRP A 37 10.13 -0.05 -14.22
C TRP A 37 10.97 -1.28 -14.52
N GLY A 38 11.50 -1.39 -15.72
CA GLY A 38 12.22 -2.57 -16.16
C GLY A 38 12.88 -2.42 -17.53
N PRO A 39 13.42 -3.52 -18.04
CA PRO A 39 13.97 -3.54 -19.40
C PRO A 39 12.93 -3.11 -20.43
N ALA A 40 13.28 -2.16 -21.28
CA ALA A 40 12.41 -1.63 -22.31
C ALA A 40 13.07 -1.73 -23.69
N GLY A 41 12.26 -1.63 -24.76
CA GLY A 41 12.73 -1.75 -26.13
C GLY A 41 12.73 -3.19 -26.62
N THR A 42 13.62 -3.47 -27.55
CA THR A 42 13.63 -4.75 -28.29
C THR A 42 14.73 -5.72 -27.88
N GLU A 43 15.56 -5.34 -26.93
CA GLU A 43 16.66 -6.17 -26.47
C GLU A 43 16.13 -7.45 -25.80
N GLY A 44 16.70 -8.61 -26.15
CA GLY A 44 16.32 -9.89 -25.60
C GLY A 44 14.95 -10.43 -26.04
N LEU A 45 14.21 -9.78 -26.95
CA LEU A 45 12.91 -10.29 -27.40
C LEU A 45 13.04 -11.59 -28.20
N ASP A 46 14.14 -11.78 -28.93
CA ASP A 46 14.37 -12.99 -29.73
C ASP A 46 14.54 -14.23 -28.82
N THR A 47 15.21 -14.05 -27.69
CA THR A 47 15.42 -15.16 -26.75
C THR A 47 14.11 -15.64 -26.09
N LEU A 48 13.07 -14.82 -26.08
CA LEU A 48 11.78 -15.21 -25.50
C LEU A 48 11.14 -16.40 -26.24
N VAL A 49 11.37 -16.56 -27.52
CA VAL A 49 10.87 -17.70 -28.31
C VAL A 49 11.67 -18.96 -27.98
N ASP A 50 12.99 -18.84 -27.92
CA ASP A 50 13.89 -19.96 -27.61
C ASP A 50 13.75 -20.41 -26.16
N ASP A 51 13.45 -19.46 -25.26
CA ASP A 51 13.27 -19.71 -23.81
C ASP A 51 11.89 -20.33 -23.48
N GLN A 52 10.95 -20.42 -24.44
CA GLN A 52 9.66 -21.08 -24.21
C GLN A 52 9.84 -22.54 -23.83
N GLY A 53 9.42 -22.91 -22.63
CA GLY A 53 9.61 -24.28 -22.15
C GLY A 53 9.17 -24.53 -20.73
N THR A 54 9.84 -25.46 -20.06
CA THR A 54 9.46 -25.91 -18.72
C THR A 54 9.74 -24.89 -17.60
N SER A 55 10.69 -23.98 -17.80
CA SER A 55 11.07 -23.00 -16.76
C SER A 55 10.60 -21.57 -17.06
N ARG A 56 10.16 -21.31 -18.30
CA ARG A 56 9.65 -20.00 -18.72
C ARG A 56 8.57 -20.14 -19.77
N LEU A 57 7.51 -19.35 -19.63
CA LEU A 57 6.46 -19.22 -20.63
C LEU A 57 6.13 -17.74 -20.82
N THR A 58 6.01 -17.31 -22.07
CA THR A 58 5.60 -15.96 -22.45
C THR A 58 4.29 -16.03 -23.22
N PHE A 59 3.34 -15.19 -22.81
CA PHE A 59 2.03 -15.06 -23.43
C PHE A 59 1.83 -13.64 -23.95
N LEU A 60 1.10 -13.52 -25.03
CA LEU A 60 0.71 -12.26 -25.66
C LEU A 60 -0.79 -12.02 -25.46
N VAL A 61 -1.14 -10.78 -25.19
CA VAL A 61 -2.52 -10.31 -25.05
C VAL A 61 -2.84 -9.45 -26.27
N HIS A 62 -3.56 -10.00 -27.22
CA HIS A 62 -4.04 -9.28 -28.41
C HIS A 62 -5.43 -8.70 -28.18
N THR A 63 -5.74 -7.58 -28.80
CA THR A 63 -7.11 -7.03 -28.77
C THR A 63 -8.00 -7.77 -29.77
N THR A 64 -9.26 -8.00 -29.36
CA THR A 64 -10.34 -8.35 -30.31
C THR A 64 -10.72 -7.10 -31.13
N ASP A 65 -11.58 -7.26 -32.17
CA ASP A 65 -12.09 -6.13 -32.95
C ASP A 65 -12.85 -5.12 -32.07
N ALA A 66 -13.51 -5.60 -31.03
CA ALA A 66 -14.24 -4.76 -30.07
C ALA A 66 -13.35 -3.79 -29.28
N ALA A 67 -12.07 -4.07 -29.12
CA ALA A 67 -11.11 -3.26 -28.39
C ALA A 67 -9.99 -2.67 -29.27
N ALA A 68 -9.99 -2.96 -30.55
CA ALA A 68 -9.02 -2.42 -31.49
C ALA A 68 -9.12 -0.89 -31.58
N ILE A 69 -7.98 -0.27 -31.83
CA ILE A 69 -7.88 1.18 -32.09
C ILE A 69 -7.56 1.34 -33.57
N ASP A 70 -8.41 2.08 -34.28
CA ASP A 70 -8.23 2.37 -35.69
C ASP A 70 -6.91 3.13 -35.91
N GLY A 71 -6.12 2.66 -36.87
CA GLY A 71 -4.82 3.26 -37.18
C GLY A 71 -3.69 2.93 -36.20
N ALA A 72 -3.93 2.09 -35.18
CA ALA A 72 -2.85 1.63 -34.32
C ALA A 72 -1.84 0.77 -35.08
N PRO A 73 -0.53 0.91 -34.81
CA PRO A 73 0.53 0.20 -35.54
C PRO A 73 0.57 -1.30 -35.25
N HIS A 74 -0.12 -1.75 -34.20
CA HIS A 74 -0.22 -3.15 -33.77
C HIS A 74 -1.52 -3.37 -32.99
N ARG A 75 -1.85 -4.65 -32.72
CA ARG A 75 -3.01 -5.06 -31.88
C ARG A 75 -2.61 -5.67 -30.56
N LEU A 76 -1.34 -5.67 -30.23
CA LEU A 76 -0.80 -6.25 -29.02
C LEU A 76 -0.97 -5.30 -27.83
N ALA A 77 -1.81 -5.70 -26.87
CA ALA A 77 -2.11 -4.89 -25.68
C ALA A 77 -1.09 -5.11 -24.54
N ALA A 78 -0.54 -6.33 -24.44
CA ALA A 78 0.38 -6.67 -23.35
C ALA A 78 1.19 -7.93 -23.64
N ARG A 79 2.28 -8.10 -22.88
CA ARG A 79 3.05 -9.32 -22.73
C ARG A 79 2.97 -9.78 -21.29
N ILE A 80 2.86 -11.09 -21.04
CA ILE A 80 2.86 -11.70 -19.72
C ILE A 80 3.90 -12.82 -19.72
N ASN A 81 4.75 -12.83 -18.69
CA ASN A 81 5.79 -13.83 -18.52
C ASN A 81 5.55 -14.63 -17.23
N LEU A 82 5.66 -15.94 -17.31
CA LEU A 82 5.84 -16.82 -16.16
C LEU A 82 7.30 -17.26 -16.16
N ASN A 83 8.04 -16.89 -15.11
CA ASN A 83 9.46 -17.18 -15.00
C ASN A 83 9.72 -18.09 -13.81
N GLY A 84 10.78 -18.90 -13.91
CA GLY A 84 11.19 -19.80 -12.82
C GLY A 84 10.08 -20.78 -12.47
N ILE A 85 9.43 -21.38 -13.46
CA ILE A 85 8.37 -22.35 -13.24
C ILE A 85 8.98 -23.58 -12.55
N VAL A 86 8.52 -23.87 -11.35
CA VAL A 86 8.96 -24.99 -10.52
C VAL A 86 7.79 -25.93 -10.31
N GLY A 87 7.94 -27.19 -10.73
CA GLY A 87 6.94 -28.23 -10.53
C GLY A 87 7.09 -29.00 -9.22
N GLY A 88 6.36 -30.11 -9.10
CA GLY A 88 6.42 -31.01 -7.96
C GLY A 88 5.85 -30.39 -6.68
N ARG A 89 6.51 -30.54 -5.55
CA ARG A 89 6.00 -30.07 -4.24
C ARG A 89 5.98 -28.55 -4.10
N ALA A 90 6.76 -27.82 -4.87
CA ALA A 90 6.79 -26.35 -4.83
C ALA A 90 5.67 -25.74 -5.69
N SER A 91 5.47 -26.25 -6.91
CA SER A 91 4.38 -25.87 -7.84
C SER A 91 4.08 -24.37 -7.91
N TRP A 92 5.07 -23.59 -8.32
CA TRP A 92 4.96 -22.13 -8.36
C TRP A 92 5.72 -21.49 -9.54
N ALA A 93 5.44 -20.23 -9.83
CA ALA A 93 6.16 -19.40 -10.79
C ALA A 93 6.15 -17.94 -10.38
N THR A 94 7.05 -17.13 -10.97
CA THR A 94 7.05 -15.68 -10.85
C THR A 94 6.37 -15.04 -12.07
N LEU A 95 5.42 -14.16 -11.81
CA LEU A 95 4.67 -13.38 -12.80
C LEU A 95 5.38 -12.06 -13.11
N GLY A 96 5.60 -11.78 -14.40
CA GLY A 96 6.01 -10.48 -14.91
C GLY A 96 5.11 -10.06 -16.06
N TYR A 97 4.96 -8.75 -16.31
CA TYR A 97 4.14 -8.25 -17.41
C TYR A 97 4.49 -6.83 -17.84
N ASP A 98 4.20 -6.55 -19.11
CA ASP A 98 4.26 -5.22 -19.70
C ASP A 98 2.95 -4.94 -20.45
N ALA A 99 2.37 -3.75 -20.27
CA ALA A 99 1.28 -3.30 -21.11
C ALA A 99 1.84 -2.39 -22.20
N PHE A 100 1.26 -2.41 -23.40
CA PHE A 100 1.77 -1.65 -24.55
C PHE A 100 0.84 -0.51 -24.97
N ASP A 101 1.46 0.60 -25.42
CA ASP A 101 0.75 1.72 -26.00
C ASP A 101 0.36 1.41 -27.45
N PRO A 102 -0.82 1.85 -27.91
CA PRO A 102 -1.76 2.77 -27.25
C PRO A 102 -2.81 2.10 -26.35
N TYR A 103 -2.66 0.82 -26.02
CA TYR A 103 -3.65 0.01 -25.30
C TYR A 103 -3.50 0.05 -23.77
N ALA A 104 -2.38 0.56 -23.27
CA ALA A 104 -2.13 0.64 -21.85
C ALA A 104 -3.18 1.49 -21.10
N GLY A 105 -3.50 1.11 -19.86
CA GLY A 105 -4.48 1.82 -19.01
C GLY A 105 -5.95 1.55 -19.32
N ARG A 106 -6.26 0.72 -20.34
CA ARG A 106 -7.64 0.40 -20.77
C ARG A 106 -8.22 -0.85 -20.09
N GLY A 107 -7.50 -1.45 -19.16
CA GLY A 107 -7.94 -2.67 -18.46
C GLY A 107 -7.74 -3.97 -19.26
N LEU A 108 -7.13 -3.93 -20.44
CA LEU A 108 -6.93 -5.10 -21.30
C LEU A 108 -5.94 -6.10 -20.70
N LEU A 109 -4.84 -5.60 -20.11
CA LEU A 109 -3.90 -6.46 -19.38
C LEU A 109 -4.58 -7.18 -18.21
N ARG A 110 -5.48 -6.49 -17.47
CA ARG A 110 -6.23 -7.12 -16.36
C ARG A 110 -7.11 -8.26 -16.85
N GLU A 111 -7.83 -8.06 -17.96
CA GLU A 111 -8.66 -9.10 -18.58
C GLU A 111 -7.78 -10.27 -19.09
N GLY A 112 -6.66 -9.98 -19.73
CA GLY A 112 -5.72 -11.00 -20.19
C GLY A 112 -5.09 -11.81 -19.04
N LEU A 113 -4.70 -11.13 -17.96
CA LEU A 113 -4.20 -11.81 -16.76
C LEU A 113 -5.26 -12.71 -16.13
N ALA A 114 -6.52 -12.27 -16.05
CA ALA A 114 -7.59 -13.09 -15.50
C ALA A 114 -7.78 -14.40 -16.28
N LEU A 115 -7.79 -14.33 -17.62
CA LEU A 115 -7.86 -15.53 -18.47
C LEU A 115 -6.65 -16.45 -18.28
N LEU A 116 -5.45 -15.87 -18.18
CA LEU A 116 -4.24 -16.65 -17.97
C LEU A 116 -4.23 -17.32 -16.59
N LEU A 117 -4.73 -16.64 -15.54
CA LEU A 117 -4.82 -17.20 -14.20
C LEU A 117 -5.75 -18.41 -14.14
N ASP A 118 -6.86 -18.44 -14.91
CA ASP A 118 -7.69 -19.63 -15.08
C ASP A 118 -6.85 -20.80 -15.60
N HIS A 119 -6.07 -20.59 -16.66
CA HIS A 119 -5.21 -21.62 -17.22
C HIS A 119 -4.08 -22.06 -16.30
N VAL A 120 -3.45 -21.10 -15.59
CA VAL A 120 -2.34 -21.35 -14.67
C VAL A 120 -2.76 -22.25 -13.51
N PHE A 121 -3.93 -22.02 -12.95
CA PHE A 121 -4.43 -22.76 -11.77
C PHE A 121 -5.28 -23.96 -12.11
N THR A 122 -5.74 -24.11 -13.37
CA THR A 122 -6.43 -25.32 -13.81
C THR A 122 -5.44 -26.51 -13.78
N PRO A 123 -5.82 -27.67 -13.20
CA PRO A 123 -4.97 -28.84 -13.16
C PRO A 123 -4.55 -29.34 -14.55
N GLU A 124 -3.38 -29.98 -14.64
CA GLU A 124 -2.96 -30.70 -15.83
C GLU A 124 -3.95 -31.84 -16.16
N PRO A 125 -4.17 -32.18 -17.44
CA PRO A 125 -3.53 -31.64 -18.63
C PRO A 125 -4.19 -30.40 -19.21
N ASP A 126 -5.29 -29.90 -18.64
CA ASP A 126 -6.10 -28.81 -19.19
C ASP A 126 -5.49 -27.42 -18.88
N GLY A 127 -4.62 -27.33 -17.87
CA GLY A 127 -3.91 -26.14 -17.46
C GLY A 127 -2.47 -26.43 -17.05
N LEU A 128 -1.85 -25.46 -16.32
CA LEU A 128 -0.47 -25.59 -15.84
C LEU A 128 -0.38 -26.26 -14.46
N GLY A 129 -1.48 -26.41 -13.74
CA GLY A 129 -1.55 -27.05 -12.43
C GLY A 129 -0.69 -26.38 -11.36
N LEU A 130 -0.37 -25.09 -11.50
CA LEU A 130 0.43 -24.41 -10.49
C LEU A 130 -0.42 -24.15 -9.23
N HIS A 131 0.23 -24.28 -8.08
CA HIS A 131 -0.40 -23.96 -6.80
C HIS A 131 -0.29 -22.48 -6.44
N ARG A 132 0.78 -21.79 -6.91
CA ARG A 132 1.12 -20.44 -6.48
C ARG A 132 1.74 -19.61 -7.60
N LEU A 133 1.33 -18.33 -7.69
CA LEU A 133 2.04 -17.30 -8.44
C LEU A 133 2.53 -16.21 -7.52
N GLU A 134 3.78 -15.78 -7.73
CA GLU A 134 4.39 -14.64 -7.05
C GLU A 134 4.64 -13.50 -8.03
N ALA A 135 4.63 -12.27 -7.52
CA ALA A 135 5.01 -11.08 -8.28
C ALA A 135 5.80 -10.11 -7.40
N GLY A 136 6.90 -9.59 -7.93
CA GLY A 136 7.67 -8.51 -7.32
C GLY A 136 7.36 -7.19 -8.01
N VAL A 137 7.01 -6.15 -7.24
CA VAL A 137 6.67 -4.83 -7.77
C VAL A 137 7.48 -3.76 -7.06
N GLN A 138 8.13 -2.85 -7.79
CA GLN A 138 8.80 -1.71 -7.18
C GLN A 138 7.79 -0.85 -6.40
N PRO A 139 8.12 -0.37 -5.18
CA PRO A 139 7.15 0.28 -4.28
C PRO A 139 6.44 1.50 -4.87
N ALA A 140 7.08 2.21 -5.80
CA ALA A 140 6.50 3.38 -6.45
C ALA A 140 5.59 3.04 -7.66
N ASN A 141 5.46 1.75 -8.03
CA ASN A 141 4.62 1.34 -9.16
C ASN A 141 3.18 1.04 -8.70
N ASP A 142 2.47 2.08 -8.28
CA ASP A 142 1.09 1.98 -7.79
C ASP A 142 0.14 1.30 -8.78
N ARG A 143 0.35 1.52 -10.09
CA ARG A 143 -0.49 0.90 -11.14
C ARG A 143 -0.38 -0.62 -11.12
N SER A 144 0.82 -1.15 -10.99
CA SER A 144 1.07 -2.59 -10.90
C SER A 144 0.54 -3.17 -9.59
N ILE A 145 0.75 -2.46 -8.46
CA ILE A 145 0.22 -2.83 -7.14
C ILE A 145 -1.31 -2.93 -7.18
N LEU A 146 -1.99 -1.92 -7.73
CA LEU A 146 -3.45 -1.91 -7.86
C LEU A 146 -3.95 -3.01 -8.79
N LEU A 147 -3.26 -3.28 -9.90
CA LEU A 147 -3.58 -4.36 -10.81
C LEU A 147 -3.55 -5.73 -10.12
N LEU A 148 -2.45 -6.07 -9.44
CA LEU A 148 -2.31 -7.33 -8.72
C LEU A 148 -3.39 -7.51 -7.64
N ARG A 149 -3.62 -6.46 -6.84
CA ARG A 149 -4.69 -6.47 -5.84
C ARG A 149 -6.08 -6.70 -6.46
N SER A 150 -6.35 -6.11 -7.62
CA SER A 150 -7.62 -6.28 -8.33
C SER A 150 -7.84 -7.70 -8.87
N LEU A 151 -6.78 -8.50 -8.94
CA LEU A 151 -6.78 -9.91 -9.32
C LEU A 151 -6.72 -10.85 -8.11
N GLY A 152 -6.73 -10.32 -6.88
CA GLY A 152 -6.73 -11.11 -5.64
C GLY A 152 -5.35 -11.42 -5.07
N PHE A 153 -4.26 -10.91 -5.65
CA PHE A 153 -2.93 -11.10 -5.06
C PHE A 153 -2.83 -10.42 -3.69
N ALA A 154 -2.38 -11.18 -2.70
CA ALA A 154 -2.09 -10.69 -1.35
C ALA A 154 -0.64 -10.18 -1.27
N ARG A 155 -0.42 -9.07 -0.56
CA ARG A 155 0.93 -8.61 -0.23
C ARG A 155 1.50 -9.47 0.89
N GLU A 156 2.65 -10.10 0.66
CA GLU A 156 3.29 -10.98 1.64
C GLU A 156 4.56 -10.39 2.28
N GLY A 157 5.11 -9.34 1.70
CA GLY A 157 6.31 -8.76 2.28
C GLY A 157 7.02 -7.74 1.40
N PHE A 158 8.24 -7.43 1.81
CA PHE A 158 9.14 -6.52 1.14
C PHE A 158 10.53 -7.16 1.05
N SER A 159 11.18 -7.03 -0.09
CA SER A 159 12.53 -7.53 -0.32
C SER A 159 13.42 -6.39 -0.81
N PRO A 160 14.35 -5.90 0.02
CA PRO A 160 15.29 -4.88 -0.41
C PRO A 160 16.22 -5.45 -1.47
N ARG A 161 16.49 -4.66 -2.50
CA ARG A 161 17.42 -4.98 -3.58
C ARG A 161 17.21 -6.37 -4.19
N LEU A 162 15.94 -6.70 -4.51
CA LEU A 162 15.56 -8.03 -5.00
C LEU A 162 15.99 -8.29 -6.43
N LEU A 163 15.81 -7.32 -7.33
CA LEU A 163 16.10 -7.46 -8.75
C LEU A 163 17.01 -6.33 -9.25
N SER A 164 17.94 -6.69 -10.13
CA SER A 164 18.73 -5.76 -10.91
C SER A 164 17.92 -5.31 -12.12
N VAL A 165 17.72 -4.00 -12.25
CA VAL A 165 16.89 -3.41 -13.29
C VAL A 165 17.68 -2.30 -13.98
N PRO A 166 17.63 -2.20 -15.32
CA PRO A 166 18.26 -1.11 -16.07
C PRO A 166 17.82 0.26 -15.54
N THR A 167 18.78 1.15 -15.36
CA THR A 167 18.49 2.54 -14.99
C THR A 167 18.32 3.37 -16.26
N ALA A 168 17.15 3.98 -16.43
CA ALA A 168 16.87 4.80 -17.60
C ALA A 168 17.93 5.92 -17.76
N GLY A 169 18.60 5.93 -18.90
CA GLY A 169 19.59 6.95 -19.28
C GLY A 169 21.02 6.76 -18.75
N GLU A 170 21.29 5.78 -17.88
CA GLU A 170 22.63 5.60 -17.26
C GLU A 170 23.42 4.41 -17.81
N GLY A 171 22.80 3.52 -18.59
CA GLY A 171 23.44 2.32 -19.16
C GLY A 171 23.99 1.32 -18.11
N THR A 172 23.58 1.47 -16.86
CA THR A 172 23.96 0.63 -15.72
C THR A 172 22.74 0.05 -15.05
N ASP A 173 22.83 -1.19 -14.59
CA ASP A 173 21.79 -1.83 -13.80
C ASP A 173 21.89 -1.41 -12.32
N ALA A 174 20.75 -1.24 -11.67
CA ALA A 174 20.68 -1.00 -10.24
C ALA A 174 19.76 -2.02 -9.55
N TRP A 175 20.20 -2.51 -8.38
CA TRP A 175 19.38 -3.35 -7.53
C TRP A 175 18.25 -2.54 -6.94
N ARG A 176 16.99 -2.97 -7.18
CA ARG A 176 15.77 -2.27 -6.74
C ARG A 176 15.02 -3.07 -5.70
N ASP A 177 14.41 -2.32 -4.79
CA ASP A 177 13.51 -2.87 -3.77
C ASP A 177 12.19 -3.28 -4.40
N HIS A 178 11.58 -4.37 -3.88
CA HIS A 178 10.29 -4.86 -4.38
C HIS A 178 9.36 -5.22 -3.23
N GLU A 179 8.12 -4.84 -3.35
CA GLU A 179 7.01 -5.43 -2.63
C GLU A 179 6.70 -6.80 -3.23
N ARG A 180 6.47 -7.79 -2.37
CA ARG A 180 6.16 -9.15 -2.81
C ARG A 180 4.67 -9.42 -2.68
N PHE A 181 4.12 -9.93 -3.75
CA PHE A 181 2.71 -10.34 -3.86
C PHE A 181 2.63 -11.82 -4.23
N ALA A 182 1.57 -12.50 -3.78
CA ALA A 182 1.27 -13.86 -4.17
C ALA A 182 -0.22 -14.11 -4.31
N LEU A 183 -0.57 -15.07 -5.17
CA LEU A 183 -1.91 -15.61 -5.33
C LEU A 183 -1.82 -17.13 -5.32
N LEU A 184 -2.68 -17.77 -4.53
CA LEU A 184 -2.79 -19.22 -4.45
C LEU A 184 -3.95 -19.72 -5.32
N ALA A 185 -3.83 -20.94 -5.85
CA ALA A 185 -4.89 -21.58 -6.63
C ALA A 185 -6.22 -21.62 -5.87
N ASP A 186 -6.18 -21.91 -4.56
CA ASP A 186 -7.37 -22.01 -3.71
C ASP A 186 -8.06 -20.64 -3.48
N ASP A 187 -7.33 -19.54 -3.63
CA ASP A 187 -7.84 -18.18 -3.47
C ASP A 187 -8.37 -17.59 -4.80
N TRP A 188 -8.02 -18.19 -5.94
CA TRP A 188 -8.47 -17.74 -7.25
C TRP A 188 -9.94 -18.11 -7.50
N ARG A 189 -10.76 -17.12 -7.84
CA ARG A 189 -12.21 -17.26 -8.02
C ARG A 189 -12.66 -17.37 -9.48
N GLY A 190 -11.73 -17.36 -10.41
CA GLY A 190 -11.99 -17.43 -11.86
C GLY A 190 -12.14 -16.07 -12.55
N ALA A 191 -11.80 -16.03 -13.84
CA ALA A 191 -11.87 -14.82 -14.68
C ALA A 191 -13.28 -14.23 -14.74
N ALA A 192 -14.32 -15.06 -14.79
CA ALA A 192 -15.71 -14.61 -14.78
C ALA A 192 -16.10 -13.84 -13.51
N HIS A 193 -15.45 -14.13 -12.38
CA HIS A 193 -15.66 -13.39 -11.13
C HIS A 193 -14.98 -12.03 -11.15
N VAL A 194 -13.84 -11.92 -11.83
CA VAL A 194 -13.10 -10.66 -11.98
C VAL A 194 -13.90 -9.61 -12.76
N ASP A 195 -14.68 -10.03 -13.76
CA ASP A 195 -15.55 -9.14 -14.53
C ASP A 195 -16.80 -8.68 -13.75
N GLN A 196 -17.26 -9.47 -12.79
CA GLN A 196 -18.38 -9.11 -11.90
C GLN A 196 -17.92 -8.19 -10.75
N ILE A 197 -16.65 -8.17 -10.45
CA ILE A 197 -16.04 -7.16 -9.61
C ILE A 197 -15.84 -5.92 -10.52
N ALA A 198 -16.94 -5.16 -10.78
CA ALA A 198 -16.79 -3.73 -11.01
C ALA A 198 -15.79 -3.27 -9.96
N PHE A 199 -14.66 -2.67 -10.35
CA PHE A 199 -13.59 -2.23 -9.47
C PHE A 199 -14.18 -1.41 -8.30
N LYS A 200 -14.79 -2.12 -7.36
CA LYS A 200 -14.74 -1.74 -5.97
C LYS A 200 -13.37 -2.22 -5.58
N PRO A 201 -12.43 -1.30 -5.26
CA PRO A 201 -11.27 -1.76 -4.52
C PRO A 201 -11.85 -2.68 -3.46
N THR A 202 -11.49 -3.97 -3.47
CA THR A 202 -11.80 -4.83 -2.33
C THR A 202 -11.37 -3.96 -1.17
N PRO A 203 -12.25 -3.58 -0.24
CA PRO A 203 -11.81 -2.75 0.85
C PRO A 203 -10.72 -3.58 1.49
N THR A 204 -9.48 -3.27 1.13
CA THR A 204 -8.34 -3.61 1.95
C THR A 204 -8.86 -3.22 3.30
N ARG A 205 -9.14 -4.19 4.14
CA ARG A 205 -9.81 -4.06 5.43
C ARG A 205 -9.39 -2.74 6.01
N ARG A 206 -10.26 -1.74 6.00
CA ARG A 206 -9.93 -0.37 6.39
C ARG A 206 -9.46 -0.42 7.82
N ILE A 207 -8.15 -0.37 8.02
CA ILE A 207 -7.52 -0.49 9.32
C ILE A 207 -7.30 0.92 9.84
N VAL A 208 -7.98 1.26 10.91
CA VAL A 208 -7.78 2.52 11.60
C VAL A 208 -7.36 2.20 13.03
N CYS A 209 -6.32 2.88 13.50
CA CYS A 209 -5.87 2.76 14.88
C CYS A 209 -5.49 4.14 15.42
N LEU A 210 -5.94 4.44 16.63
CA LEU A 210 -5.51 5.63 17.37
C LEU A 210 -4.24 5.28 18.16
N VAL A 211 -3.18 6.09 18.02
CA VAL A 211 -2.00 6.03 18.88
C VAL A 211 -2.05 7.24 19.81
N ASN A 212 -2.37 6.98 21.08
CA ASN A 212 -2.61 7.97 22.11
C ASN A 212 -1.59 7.83 23.26
N GLY A 213 -1.49 8.86 24.08
CA GLY A 213 -0.60 8.91 25.24
C GLY A 213 -0.17 10.33 25.57
N ILE A 214 0.35 10.55 26.76
CA ILE A 214 0.76 11.87 27.24
C ILE A 214 1.88 12.48 26.41
N PRO A 215 2.09 13.82 26.46
CA PRO A 215 3.28 14.45 25.86
C PRO A 215 4.56 13.76 26.36
N GLY A 216 5.51 13.48 25.46
CA GLY A 216 6.74 12.75 25.79
C GLY A 216 6.63 11.22 25.92
N ALA A 217 5.44 10.63 25.72
CA ALA A 217 5.23 9.18 25.84
C ALA A 217 5.81 8.33 24.70
N GLY A 218 6.45 8.91 23.68
CA GLY A 218 7.01 8.12 22.57
C GLY A 218 6.00 7.70 21.50
N LYS A 219 4.82 8.33 21.46
CA LYS A 219 3.76 8.07 20.47
C LYS A 219 4.27 8.08 19.04
N THR A 220 4.97 9.14 18.65
CA THR A 220 5.47 9.34 17.29
C THR A 220 6.37 8.19 16.84
N THR A 221 7.29 7.76 17.70
CA THR A 221 8.20 6.64 17.40
C THR A 221 7.43 5.34 17.19
N LEU A 222 6.47 5.05 18.08
CA LEU A 222 5.67 3.83 17.95
C LEU A 222 4.71 3.89 16.76
N ALA A 223 4.03 5.03 16.56
CA ALA A 223 3.08 5.22 15.45
C ALA A 223 3.76 5.11 14.07
N THR A 224 4.98 5.67 13.93
CA THR A 224 5.77 5.55 12.70
C THR A 224 6.10 4.09 12.39
N ARG A 225 6.52 3.32 13.39
CA ARG A 225 6.84 1.91 13.21
C ARG A 225 5.61 1.06 12.93
N LEU A 226 4.48 1.31 13.60
CA LEU A 226 3.21 0.63 13.32
C LEU A 226 2.67 0.95 11.93
N ALA A 227 2.78 2.21 11.50
CA ALA A 227 2.38 2.62 10.16
C ALA A 227 3.22 1.90 9.08
N ALA A 228 4.54 1.80 9.27
CA ALA A 228 5.43 1.06 8.38
C ALA A 228 5.12 -0.45 8.37
N GLU A 229 4.91 -1.07 9.54
CA GLU A 229 4.61 -2.49 9.68
C GLU A 229 3.27 -2.86 9.02
N LEU A 230 2.27 -1.99 9.12
CA LEU A 230 0.93 -2.20 8.54
C LEU A 230 0.80 -1.69 7.10
N GLY A 231 1.80 -0.98 6.57
CA GLY A 231 1.73 -0.34 5.26
C GLY A 231 0.62 0.72 5.18
N LEU A 232 0.38 1.46 6.27
CA LEU A 232 -0.69 2.45 6.38
C LEU A 232 -0.14 3.89 6.42
N PRO A 233 -0.91 4.88 5.93
CA PRO A 233 -0.61 6.28 6.17
C PRO A 233 -0.53 6.60 7.68
N LEU A 234 0.39 7.50 8.04
CA LEU A 234 0.48 8.06 9.39
C LEU A 234 -0.06 9.50 9.38
N LEU A 235 -1.18 9.72 10.08
CA LEU A 235 -1.80 11.03 10.25
C LEU A 235 -1.47 11.56 11.64
N ARG A 236 -0.60 12.57 11.69
CA ARG A 236 -0.08 13.15 12.94
C ARG A 236 -0.71 14.52 13.17
N LYS A 237 -1.39 14.69 14.31
CA LYS A 237 -1.99 15.96 14.71
C LYS A 237 -0.97 17.09 14.75
N ASP A 238 0.21 16.84 15.31
CA ASP A 238 1.22 17.87 15.47
C ASP A 238 1.76 18.33 14.11
N SER A 239 2.02 17.41 13.16
CA SER A 239 2.48 17.78 11.81
C SER A 239 1.48 18.66 11.05
N VAL A 240 0.18 18.33 11.13
CA VAL A 240 -0.86 19.15 10.50
C VAL A 240 -0.99 20.50 11.18
N LYS A 241 -0.90 20.54 12.51
CA LYS A 241 -0.90 21.79 13.29
C LYS A 241 0.29 22.68 12.95
N GLU A 242 1.47 22.11 12.83
CA GLU A 242 2.70 22.81 12.45
C GLU A 242 2.59 23.41 11.05
N ALA A 243 2.14 22.62 10.07
CA ALA A 243 1.91 23.09 8.69
C ALA A 243 0.89 24.24 8.62
N PHE A 244 -0.18 24.20 9.41
CA PHE A 244 -1.12 25.30 9.51
C PHE A 244 -0.49 26.55 10.13
N ALA A 245 0.32 26.38 11.19
CA ALA A 245 1.02 27.48 11.81
C ALA A 245 1.98 28.18 10.85
N ASP A 246 2.74 27.41 10.07
CA ASP A 246 3.66 27.92 9.06
C ASP A 246 2.92 28.68 7.94
N ALA A 247 1.82 28.11 7.46
CA ALA A 247 1.03 28.74 6.40
C ALA A 247 0.35 30.05 6.86
N LEU A 248 0.03 30.16 8.15
CA LEU A 248 -0.63 31.32 8.75
C LEU A 248 0.33 32.31 9.41
N ALA A 249 1.61 32.01 9.48
CA ALA A 249 2.64 32.81 10.18
C ALA A 249 2.84 34.24 9.61
N GLY A 250 2.20 34.57 8.49
CA GLY A 250 2.19 35.94 7.94
C GLY A 250 0.98 36.81 8.35
N ALA A 251 0.02 36.27 9.11
CA ALA A 251 -1.30 36.87 9.30
C ALA A 251 -1.67 37.17 10.77
N ASP A 252 -0.76 37.49 11.66
CA ASP A 252 -0.96 37.76 13.09
C ASP A 252 -0.43 36.70 14.07
N ASP A 253 0.02 37.18 15.21
CA ASP A 253 0.63 36.45 16.30
C ASP A 253 -0.16 35.18 16.74
N LEU A 254 0.38 34.02 16.40
CA LEU A 254 -0.18 32.69 16.78
C LEU A 254 0.10 32.33 18.26
N THR A 255 0.58 33.26 19.07
CA THR A 255 0.88 33.05 20.49
C THR A 255 -0.39 33.07 21.37
N ASP A 256 -1.52 33.52 20.85
CA ASP A 256 -2.79 33.54 21.57
C ASP A 256 -3.34 32.11 21.79
N HIS A 257 -3.73 31.81 23.03
CA HIS A 257 -4.28 30.56 23.49
C HIS A 257 -5.51 30.08 22.70
N THR A 258 -6.40 31.00 22.31
CA THR A 258 -7.60 30.70 21.56
C THR A 258 -7.26 30.23 20.16
N ARG A 259 -6.30 30.86 19.52
CA ARG A 259 -5.83 30.50 18.17
C ARG A 259 -5.10 29.16 18.16
N GLN A 260 -4.24 28.89 19.16
CA GLN A 260 -3.55 27.61 19.29
C GLN A 260 -4.52 26.45 19.48
N ARG A 261 -5.59 26.65 20.24
CA ARG A 261 -6.65 25.66 20.42
C ARG A 261 -7.44 25.44 19.12
N SER A 262 -7.83 26.52 18.45
CA SER A 262 -8.53 26.47 17.16
C SER A 262 -7.71 25.77 16.08
N THR A 263 -6.39 26.05 16.00
CA THR A 263 -5.47 25.36 15.08
C THR A 263 -5.39 23.87 15.40
N GLY A 264 -5.38 23.50 16.69
CA GLY A 264 -5.38 22.09 17.10
C GLY A 264 -6.69 21.36 16.78
N VAL A 265 -7.84 22.03 16.87
CA VAL A 265 -9.14 21.51 16.43
C VAL A 265 -9.16 21.37 14.92
N GLY A 266 -8.77 22.42 14.19
CA GLY A 266 -8.67 22.40 12.72
C GLY A 266 -7.77 21.30 12.18
N ALA A 267 -6.65 21.04 12.84
CA ALA A 267 -5.74 19.93 12.49
C ALA A 267 -6.43 18.57 12.62
N MET A 268 -7.21 18.37 13.68
CA MET A 268 -7.98 17.12 13.85
C MET A 268 -9.13 17.01 12.85
N GLU A 269 -9.82 18.10 12.54
CA GLU A 269 -10.88 18.09 11.51
C GLU A 269 -10.31 17.74 10.12
N ALA A 270 -9.13 18.27 9.77
CA ALA A 270 -8.44 17.88 8.55
C ALA A 270 -8.07 16.39 8.55
N ILE A 271 -7.61 15.84 9.69
CA ILE A 271 -7.31 14.42 9.84
C ILE A 271 -8.57 13.56 9.65
N TRP A 272 -9.71 13.97 10.21
CA TRP A 272 -10.98 13.23 10.01
C TRP A 272 -11.45 13.24 8.56
N ALA A 273 -11.28 14.36 7.85
CA ALA A 273 -11.58 14.45 6.42
C ALA A 273 -10.68 13.55 5.60
N LEU A 274 -9.35 13.61 5.79
CA LEU A 274 -8.39 12.73 5.13
C LEU A 274 -8.65 11.25 5.45
N LEU A 275 -8.99 10.94 6.70
CA LEU A 275 -9.33 9.59 7.11
C LEU A 275 -10.61 9.11 6.42
N ALA A 276 -11.63 9.97 6.24
CA ALA A 276 -12.86 9.61 5.53
C ALA A 276 -12.60 9.18 4.09
N GLU A 277 -11.66 9.84 3.42
CA GLU A 277 -11.27 9.58 2.04
C GLU A 277 -10.25 8.43 1.89
N SER A 278 -9.59 8.00 2.98
CA SER A 278 -8.59 6.94 2.95
C SER A 278 -9.22 5.55 2.80
N PRO A 279 -9.02 4.85 1.68
CA PRO A 279 -9.62 3.53 1.46
C PRO A 279 -8.98 2.43 2.31
N CYS A 280 -7.70 2.57 2.66
CA CYS A 280 -6.96 1.60 3.48
C CYS A 280 -7.03 1.91 4.98
N GLY A 281 -7.51 3.10 5.38
CA GLY A 281 -7.45 3.60 6.74
C GLY A 281 -6.15 4.34 7.05
N ALA A 282 -5.78 4.44 8.31
CA ALA A 282 -4.57 5.13 8.77
C ALA A 282 -4.23 4.80 10.23
N ILE A 283 -2.98 5.05 10.61
CA ILE A 283 -2.58 5.25 12.00
C ILE A 283 -2.75 6.75 12.31
N VAL A 284 -3.58 7.06 13.31
CA VAL A 284 -3.84 8.45 13.74
C VAL A 284 -3.12 8.70 15.06
N GLU A 285 -2.10 9.55 15.04
CA GLU A 285 -1.35 9.93 16.25
C GLU A 285 -1.93 11.23 16.85
N THR A 286 -2.31 11.16 18.13
CA THR A 286 -2.80 12.32 18.85
C THR A 286 -2.55 12.20 20.35
N TRP A 287 -2.64 13.31 21.08
CA TRP A 287 -2.86 13.36 22.51
C TRP A 287 -4.32 13.77 22.74
N ALA A 288 -5.12 12.82 23.22
CA ALA A 288 -6.55 12.99 23.45
C ALA A 288 -6.96 12.40 24.80
N PRO A 289 -6.91 13.16 25.89
CA PRO A 289 -7.42 12.74 27.21
C PRO A 289 -8.94 12.64 27.20
N PRO A 290 -9.54 11.59 27.77
CA PRO A 290 -10.98 11.35 27.69
C PRO A 290 -11.83 12.47 28.31
N SER A 291 -11.36 13.09 29.40
CA SER A 291 -12.06 14.17 30.08
C SER A 291 -12.27 15.42 29.23
N ARG A 292 -11.46 15.62 28.20
CA ARG A 292 -11.54 16.79 27.31
C ARG A 292 -11.98 16.43 25.90
N ASP A 293 -11.48 15.30 25.34
CA ASP A 293 -11.49 15.07 23.91
C ASP A 293 -12.37 13.87 23.47
N ARG A 294 -12.90 13.06 24.42
CA ARG A 294 -13.64 11.85 24.09
C ARG A 294 -14.77 12.05 23.09
N THR A 295 -15.68 12.98 23.40
CA THR A 295 -16.84 13.27 22.55
C THR A 295 -16.43 13.83 21.19
N PHE A 296 -15.38 14.65 21.15
CA PHE A 296 -14.85 15.22 19.92
C PHE A 296 -14.24 14.13 19.00
N VAL A 297 -13.41 13.24 19.56
CA VAL A 297 -12.83 12.14 18.80
C VAL A 297 -13.89 11.14 18.33
N GLU A 298 -14.85 10.82 19.19
CA GLU A 298 -15.99 9.96 18.83
C GLU A 298 -16.77 10.51 17.65
N ALA A 299 -17.11 11.80 17.68
CA ALA A 299 -17.82 12.48 16.59
C ALA A 299 -16.99 12.52 15.30
N GLY A 300 -15.66 12.74 15.40
CA GLY A 300 -14.74 12.73 14.27
C GLY A 300 -14.66 11.37 13.59
N LEU A 301 -14.54 10.29 14.37
CA LEU A 301 -14.54 8.91 13.84
C LEU A 301 -15.87 8.59 13.14
N ARG A 302 -17.01 8.98 13.70
CA ARG A 302 -18.33 8.80 13.06
C ARG A 302 -18.42 9.56 11.73
N ARG A 303 -17.95 10.82 11.67
CA ARG A 303 -17.90 11.59 10.40
C ARG A 303 -16.97 10.93 9.37
N ALA A 304 -15.90 10.30 9.81
CA ALA A 304 -15.03 9.50 8.95
C ALA A 304 -15.65 8.16 8.54
N GLY A 305 -16.91 7.89 8.85
CA GLY A 305 -17.61 6.64 8.49
C GLY A 305 -17.20 5.43 9.31
N LEU A 306 -16.71 5.64 10.54
CA LEU A 306 -16.21 4.59 11.42
C LEU A 306 -17.12 4.37 12.64
N ASP A 307 -17.21 3.14 13.11
CA ASP A 307 -17.77 2.83 14.43
C ASP A 307 -16.67 3.00 15.50
N PRO A 308 -16.77 4.02 16.38
CA PRO A 308 -15.75 4.29 17.38
C PRO A 308 -15.47 3.13 18.32
N THR A 309 -16.47 2.28 18.56
CA THR A 309 -16.34 1.12 19.47
C THR A 309 -15.47 0.00 18.89
N ARG A 310 -15.21 0.04 17.60
CA ARG A 310 -14.41 -0.94 16.85
C ARG A 310 -13.02 -0.42 16.45
N VAL A 311 -12.73 0.86 16.70
CA VAL A 311 -11.43 1.45 16.42
C VAL A 311 -10.47 1.15 17.57
N PRO A 312 -9.40 0.34 17.36
CA PRO A 312 -8.43 0.07 18.41
C PRO A 312 -7.63 1.32 18.78
N GLU A 313 -7.32 1.45 20.05
CA GLU A 313 -6.43 2.44 20.62
C GLU A 313 -5.16 1.77 21.13
N VAL A 314 -4.00 2.19 20.63
CA VAL A 314 -2.69 1.89 21.22
C VAL A 314 -2.33 3.03 22.17
N PHE A 315 -2.35 2.76 23.45
CA PHE A 315 -2.01 3.74 24.47
C PHE A 315 -0.56 3.57 24.93
N CYS A 316 0.27 4.59 24.65
CA CYS A 316 1.66 4.65 25.08
C CYS A 316 1.72 4.94 26.58
N ALA A 317 1.91 3.91 27.39
CA ALA A 317 2.00 4.00 28.85
C ALA A 317 3.44 4.29 29.25
N VAL A 318 3.65 5.36 30.02
CA VAL A 318 4.95 5.75 30.54
C VAL A 318 4.76 6.52 31.86
N PRO A 319 5.65 6.38 32.86
CA PRO A 319 5.63 7.24 34.03
C PRO A 319 5.74 8.72 33.65
N VAL A 320 4.93 9.56 34.31
CA VAL A 320 4.89 11.01 33.98
C VAL A 320 6.26 11.67 34.15
N SER A 321 7.06 11.23 35.11
CA SER A 321 8.44 11.73 35.30
C SER A 321 9.33 11.49 34.10
N VAL A 322 9.27 10.28 33.51
CA VAL A 322 10.03 9.93 32.30
C VAL A 322 9.53 10.70 31.08
N ALA A 323 8.22 10.86 30.94
CA ALA A 323 7.63 11.63 29.86
C ALA A 323 8.04 13.10 29.93
N ARG A 324 8.04 13.68 31.14
CA ARG A 324 8.44 15.07 31.39
C ARG A 324 9.92 15.30 31.08
N GLU A 325 10.79 14.37 31.48
CA GLU A 325 12.22 14.45 31.15
C GLU A 325 12.45 14.44 29.63
N ARG A 326 11.85 13.48 28.90
CA ARG A 326 11.94 13.39 27.44
C ARG A 326 11.39 14.62 26.74
N TYR A 327 10.32 15.19 27.28
CA TYR A 327 9.72 16.41 26.79
C TYR A 327 10.68 17.61 26.94
N ALA A 328 11.33 17.76 28.12
CA ALA A 328 12.28 18.81 28.41
C ALA A 328 13.53 18.70 27.52
N VAL A 329 14.10 17.50 27.35
CA VAL A 329 15.25 17.25 26.48
C VAL A 329 14.93 17.69 25.04
N ARG A 330 13.76 17.32 24.51
CA ARG A 330 13.33 17.70 23.15
C ARG A 330 13.07 19.20 23.03
N ALA A 331 12.55 19.86 24.06
CA ALA A 331 12.37 21.31 24.07
C ALA A 331 13.72 22.04 24.03
N ALA A 332 14.72 21.52 24.74
CA ALA A 332 16.07 22.10 24.80
C ALA A 332 16.88 21.88 23.49
N SER A 333 16.56 20.86 22.68
CA SER A 333 17.28 20.57 21.42
C SER A 333 17.00 21.54 20.27
N GLY A 334 16.09 22.50 20.41
CA GLY A 334 15.69 23.44 19.36
C GLY A 334 14.90 22.80 18.19
N GLN A 335 14.62 21.50 18.25
CA GLN A 335 13.91 20.77 17.19
C GLN A 335 12.39 20.90 17.29
N ARG A 336 11.89 21.67 18.27
CA ARG A 336 10.47 21.81 18.52
C ARG A 336 9.91 23.03 17.82
N HIS A 337 8.83 22.84 17.07
CA HIS A 337 8.15 23.94 16.39
C HIS A 337 7.58 24.95 17.39
N THR A 338 7.66 26.24 17.06
CA THR A 338 7.27 27.38 17.93
C THR A 338 5.78 27.39 18.29
N VAL A 339 4.92 26.75 17.48
CA VAL A 339 3.48 26.59 17.76
C VAL A 339 3.19 25.77 19.01
N HIS A 340 4.16 25.00 19.51
CA HIS A 340 4.01 24.21 20.72
C HIS A 340 4.55 24.97 21.93
N ARG A 341 3.67 25.35 22.82
CA ARG A 341 4.05 26.01 24.08
C ARG A 341 4.71 25.06 25.07
N THR A 342 5.41 25.62 26.04
CA THR A 342 5.92 24.89 27.20
C THR A 342 4.77 24.46 28.10
N VAL A 343 4.83 23.24 28.62
CA VAL A 343 3.85 22.70 29.58
C VAL A 343 4.25 23.13 30.98
N SER A 344 3.35 23.80 31.71
CA SER A 344 3.57 24.25 33.08
C SER A 344 3.52 23.08 34.10
N ASP A 345 3.94 23.32 35.33
CA ASP A 345 3.88 22.32 36.39
C ASP A 345 2.44 21.92 36.73
N GLU A 346 1.51 22.87 36.72
CA GLU A 346 0.06 22.59 36.93
C GLU A 346 -0.50 21.74 35.78
N GLU A 347 -0.06 22.01 34.56
CA GLU A 347 -0.46 21.19 33.43
C GLU A 347 0.11 19.77 33.48
N TRP A 348 1.33 19.59 34.01
CA TRP A 348 1.87 18.27 34.27
C TRP A 348 1.10 17.50 35.34
N GLN A 349 0.60 18.18 36.37
CA GLN A 349 -0.31 17.56 37.36
C GLN A 349 -1.60 17.13 36.69
N TRP A 350 -2.21 17.99 35.87
CA TRP A 350 -3.40 17.65 35.11
C TRP A 350 -3.16 16.49 34.15
N VAL A 351 -2.01 16.44 33.46
CA VAL A 351 -1.59 15.32 32.60
C VAL A 351 -1.47 14.02 33.39
N ALA A 352 -0.98 14.08 34.62
CA ALA A 352 -0.86 12.90 35.50
C ALA A 352 -2.23 12.30 35.88
N GLU A 353 -3.21 13.14 36.12
CA GLU A 353 -4.57 12.74 36.48
C GLU A 353 -5.39 12.26 35.28
N HIS A 354 -5.20 12.86 34.10
CA HIS A 354 -6.02 12.65 32.92
C HIS A 354 -5.32 11.85 31.82
N GLY A 355 -4.06 11.44 32.05
CA GLY A 355 -3.24 10.64 31.13
C GLY A 355 -3.64 9.18 31.06
N ILE A 356 -4.90 8.91 30.75
CA ILE A 356 -5.48 7.58 30.62
C ILE A 356 -5.99 7.36 29.19
N PRO A 357 -6.21 6.10 28.78
CA PRO A 357 -6.79 5.79 27.47
C PRO A 357 -8.12 6.47 27.23
N LEU A 358 -8.39 6.79 25.96
CA LEU A 358 -9.66 7.35 25.50
C LEU A 358 -10.83 6.37 25.72
N GLY A 359 -10.56 5.07 25.52
CA GLY A 359 -11.49 3.97 25.85
C GLY A 359 -12.76 3.97 25.00
N LEU A 360 -12.70 4.34 23.73
CA LEU A 360 -13.84 4.24 22.79
C LEU A 360 -13.99 2.82 22.29
N GLY A 361 -12.89 2.18 21.88
CA GLY A 361 -12.79 0.81 21.39
C GLY A 361 -11.75 -0.02 22.14
N PRO A 362 -11.33 -1.17 21.57
CA PRO A 362 -10.32 -2.04 22.17
C PRO A 362 -9.03 -1.26 22.47
N THR A 363 -8.52 -1.34 23.70
CA THR A 363 -7.32 -0.62 24.13
C THR A 363 -6.14 -1.56 24.36
N LEU A 364 -5.03 -1.31 23.68
CA LEU A 364 -3.74 -1.96 23.82
C LEU A 364 -2.80 -1.02 24.60
N ARG A 365 -2.48 -1.34 25.86
CA ARG A 365 -1.50 -0.59 26.63
C ARG A 365 -0.09 -1.09 26.30
N VAL A 366 0.80 -0.19 25.89
CA VAL A 366 2.19 -0.48 25.53
C VAL A 366 3.12 0.30 26.44
N ASP A 367 3.98 -0.40 27.17
CA ASP A 367 5.04 0.24 27.96
C ASP A 367 6.09 0.87 27.03
N THR A 368 6.11 2.18 26.99
CA THR A 368 7.03 2.98 26.20
C THR A 368 8.12 3.64 27.05
N SER A 369 8.27 3.24 28.31
CA SER A 369 9.37 3.71 29.19
C SER A 369 10.74 3.31 28.64
N ARG A 370 10.79 2.24 27.86
CA ARG A 370 11.94 1.72 27.11
C ARG A 370 11.60 1.55 25.64
N PRO A 371 12.60 1.41 24.74
CA PRO A 371 12.34 1.15 23.33
C PRO A 371 11.51 -0.12 23.14
N VAL A 372 10.42 -0.02 22.37
CA VAL A 372 9.57 -1.15 21.98
C VAL A 372 10.33 -1.99 20.95
N SER A 373 10.44 -3.31 21.15
CA SER A 373 11.15 -4.20 20.22
C SER A 373 10.38 -4.40 18.91
N ASP A 374 11.08 -4.83 17.81
CA ASP A 374 10.45 -5.12 16.52
C ASP A 374 9.42 -6.25 16.67
N ARG A 375 9.73 -7.28 17.44
CA ARG A 375 8.80 -8.38 17.74
C ARG A 375 7.50 -7.88 18.40
N GLU A 376 7.61 -6.90 19.29
CA GLU A 376 6.44 -6.34 19.96
C GLU A 376 5.64 -5.44 19.02
N VAL A 377 6.28 -4.67 18.15
CA VAL A 377 5.60 -3.88 17.11
C VAL A 377 4.83 -4.80 16.18
N ALA A 378 5.44 -5.88 15.68
CA ALA A 378 4.76 -6.86 14.84
C ALA A 378 3.56 -7.50 15.56
N ARG A 379 3.69 -7.85 16.84
CA ARG A 379 2.58 -8.38 17.66
C ARG A 379 1.42 -7.39 17.78
N ILE A 380 1.72 -6.12 18.05
CA ILE A 380 0.72 -5.05 18.15
C ILE A 380 0.03 -4.85 16.79
N ALA A 381 0.78 -4.85 15.68
CA ALA A 381 0.24 -4.73 14.33
C ALA A 381 -0.76 -5.84 14.02
N VAL A 382 -0.44 -7.09 14.35
CA VAL A 382 -1.37 -8.24 14.21
C VAL A 382 -2.64 -8.02 15.03
N GLN A 383 -2.53 -7.54 16.28
CA GLN A 383 -3.71 -7.26 17.11
C GLN A 383 -4.57 -6.12 16.56
N ILE A 384 -3.96 -5.05 16.05
CA ILE A 384 -4.68 -3.96 15.36
C ILE A 384 -5.42 -4.51 14.15
N ALA A 385 -4.74 -5.27 13.31
CA ALA A 385 -5.35 -5.91 12.14
C ALA A 385 -6.48 -6.87 12.52
N ALA A 386 -6.39 -7.61 13.62
CA ALA A 386 -7.43 -8.48 14.12
C ALA A 386 -8.64 -7.73 14.70
N SER A 387 -8.41 -6.61 15.41
CA SER A 387 -9.45 -5.83 16.09
C SER A 387 -10.28 -4.96 15.13
N GLY A 388 -9.68 -4.50 14.04
CA GLY A 388 -10.33 -3.68 13.01
C GLY A 388 -11.31 -4.51 12.16
N GLY A 389 -12.17 -5.36 12.74
CA GLY A 389 -13.18 -6.16 12.04
C GLY A 389 -14.02 -5.34 11.07
N ALA A 390 -14.32 -5.92 9.90
CA ALA A 390 -15.00 -5.33 8.75
C ALA A 390 -15.89 -4.12 9.09
N GLN A 391 -15.36 -2.93 8.90
CA GLN A 391 -16.18 -1.73 8.78
C GLN A 391 -16.55 -1.65 7.29
N ARG A 392 -17.85 -1.82 7.00
CA ARG A 392 -18.40 -1.76 5.65
C ARG A 392 -18.35 -0.33 5.14
#